data_3106a5f60daf0d56120ac3737581eaef
#
_entry.id   3106a5f60daf0d56120ac3737581eaef
#
_cell.length_a   1.000
_cell.length_b   1.000
_cell.length_c   1.000
_cell.angle_alpha   90.00
_cell.angle_beta   90.00
_cell.angle_gamma   90.00
#
_symmetry.space_group_name_H-M   'P 1'
#
loop_
_entity.id
_entity.type
_entity.pdbx_description
1 polymer ?
#
loop_
_entity_poly.entity_id
_entity_poly.type
_entity_poly.pdbx_seq_one_letter_code
_entity_poly.pdbx_strand_id
1 'polypeptide(L)'
;MKKQFITEGVKYMLISTFCFTVMQALIKYLPQDQISTIEQTFFRSFITTVFCLVFMLKNHITFAIKNVKLILIRSLIGTVSMFSFFYILPRMPLGSSVTIKYLSPVFTALFAVMMLKEKLKPLQWVYILIAFTGVMLLKGFDNRIAFTDLLIGLISAISGGLLYIILRQIGDDDHPFVVVFYFMLIASFISGLAMIPYWVTPDLKDSLVFLGVGFFGFVAQIYMTKAFQEKDDANYLAQFKYLEAAYAIIIGYLWFHESYTILSFLGIIFIFISLILTIRLKSKEKIKLTVEND
;
A
#
# COMPACT_ATOMS: atom_id res chain seq x y z
N MET A 1 7.27 33.35 -4.26
CA MET A 1 6.52 32.07 -4.17
C MET A 1 7.22 31.14 -3.18
N LYS A 2 6.56 30.70 -2.10
CA LYS A 2 7.13 29.70 -1.18
C LYS A 2 7.33 28.39 -1.97
N LYS A 3 8.58 27.94 -2.13
CA LYS A 3 8.89 26.63 -2.74
C LYS A 3 8.21 25.53 -1.92
N GLN A 4 7.15 24.95 -2.43
CA GLN A 4 6.53 23.76 -1.81
C GLN A 4 7.49 22.59 -2.02
N PHE A 5 8.25 22.24 -0.96
CA PHE A 5 9.19 21.09 -0.98
C PHE A 5 8.45 19.76 -1.00
N ILE A 6 7.18 19.74 -0.59
CA ILE A 6 6.34 18.54 -0.53
C ILE A 6 5.24 18.69 -1.57
N THR A 7 5.20 17.77 -2.53
CA THR A 7 4.16 17.72 -3.57
C THR A 7 2.83 17.24 -3.00
N GLU A 8 1.72 17.47 -3.70
CA GLU A 8 0.40 16.96 -3.30
C GLU A 8 0.40 15.42 -3.28
N GLY A 9 1.06 14.76 -4.25
CA GLY A 9 1.21 13.31 -4.28
C GLY A 9 1.90 12.78 -3.01
N VAL A 10 2.94 13.45 -2.52
CA VAL A 10 3.60 13.09 -1.26
C VAL A 10 2.68 13.25 -0.06
N LYS A 11 1.92 14.34 0.03
CA LYS A 11 0.94 14.53 1.13
C LYS A 11 -0.09 13.41 1.14
N TYR A 12 -0.62 13.06 -0.03
CA TYR A 12 -1.57 11.94 -0.17
C TYR A 12 -0.95 10.61 0.24
N MET A 13 0.31 10.35 -0.11
CA MET A 13 1.01 9.14 0.33
C MET A 13 1.21 9.08 1.84
N LEU A 14 1.54 10.19 2.50
CA LEU A 14 1.70 10.23 3.96
C LEU A 14 0.39 9.87 4.68
N ILE A 15 -0.74 10.44 4.24
CA ILE A 15 -2.07 10.11 4.79
C ILE A 15 -2.40 8.63 4.52
N SER A 16 -2.16 8.17 3.29
CA SER A 16 -2.43 6.81 2.87
C SER A 16 -1.66 5.78 3.71
N THR A 17 -0.34 5.98 3.87
CA THR A 17 0.52 5.05 4.61
C THR A 17 0.14 4.99 6.09
N PHE A 18 -0.17 6.12 6.71
CA PHE A 18 -0.66 6.16 8.09
C PHE A 18 -1.98 5.38 8.23
N CYS A 19 -2.98 5.66 7.38
CA CYS A 19 -4.27 4.99 7.43
C CYS A 19 -4.15 3.48 7.15
N PHE A 20 -3.29 3.06 6.21
CA PHE A 20 -3.01 1.64 5.99
C PHE A 20 -2.43 0.98 7.25
N THR A 21 -1.53 1.65 7.96
CA THR A 21 -0.94 1.09 9.19
C THR A 21 -1.98 0.93 10.28
N VAL A 22 -2.85 1.93 10.48
CA VAL A 22 -3.96 1.83 11.44
C VAL A 22 -4.90 0.68 11.05
N MET A 23 -5.27 0.57 9.78
CA MET A 23 -6.08 -0.55 9.27
C MET A 23 -5.42 -1.90 9.56
N GLN A 24 -4.12 -2.05 9.33
CA GLN A 24 -3.37 -3.28 9.60
C GLN A 24 -3.34 -3.61 11.10
N ALA A 25 -3.22 -2.59 11.96
CA ALA A 25 -3.30 -2.77 13.40
C ALA A 25 -4.68 -3.27 13.84
N LEU A 26 -5.76 -2.72 13.28
CA LEU A 26 -7.12 -3.18 13.53
C LEU A 26 -7.32 -4.64 13.07
N ILE A 27 -6.79 -5.02 11.90
CA ILE A 27 -6.81 -6.41 11.43
C ILE A 27 -6.05 -7.33 12.41
N LYS A 28 -4.90 -6.90 12.92
CA LYS A 28 -4.13 -7.67 13.90
C LYS A 28 -4.88 -7.85 15.24
N TYR A 29 -5.74 -6.91 15.57
CA TYR A 29 -6.55 -6.97 16.81
C TYR A 29 -7.70 -7.98 16.72
N LEU A 30 -8.16 -8.38 15.54
CA LEU A 30 -9.18 -9.42 15.35
C LEU A 30 -8.68 -10.80 15.79
N PRO A 31 -9.55 -11.68 16.27
CA PRO A 31 -9.20 -13.08 16.66
C PRO A 31 -8.84 -13.88 15.39
N GLN A 32 -7.55 -14.06 15.16
CA GLN A 32 -7.00 -14.69 13.95
C GLN A 32 -7.27 -16.20 13.85
N ASP A 33 -7.62 -16.84 14.96
CA ASP A 33 -7.99 -18.25 15.08
C ASP A 33 -9.46 -18.52 14.73
N GLN A 34 -10.32 -17.52 14.83
CA GLN A 34 -11.76 -17.62 14.60
C GLN A 34 -12.17 -17.04 13.24
N ILE A 35 -11.63 -15.90 12.86
CA ILE A 35 -12.02 -15.18 11.66
C ILE A 35 -11.01 -15.43 10.54
N SER A 36 -11.46 -16.05 9.44
CA SER A 36 -10.60 -16.36 8.31
C SER A 36 -10.07 -15.09 7.61
N THR A 37 -8.88 -15.18 7.04
CA THR A 37 -8.28 -14.08 6.26
C THR A 37 -9.13 -13.69 5.04
N ILE A 38 -9.88 -14.65 4.47
CA ILE A 38 -10.78 -14.40 3.33
C ILE A 38 -11.94 -13.52 3.80
N GLU A 39 -12.47 -13.80 4.96
CA GLU A 39 -13.57 -13.04 5.58
C GLU A 39 -13.11 -11.61 5.95
N GLN A 40 -11.93 -11.46 6.54
CA GLN A 40 -11.32 -10.14 6.80
C GLN A 40 -11.17 -9.34 5.49
N THR A 41 -10.77 -10.00 4.41
CA THR A 41 -10.65 -9.39 3.08
C THR A 41 -12.00 -8.96 2.54
N PHE A 42 -13.04 -9.79 2.72
CA PHE A 42 -14.41 -9.47 2.33
C PHE A 42 -14.91 -8.24 3.06
N PHE A 43 -14.93 -8.24 4.39
CA PHE A 43 -15.45 -7.11 5.17
C PHE A 43 -14.71 -5.82 4.85
N ARG A 44 -13.38 -5.86 4.75
CA ARG A 44 -12.60 -4.71 4.32
C ARG A 44 -13.05 -4.18 2.96
N SER A 45 -13.19 -5.05 1.98
CA SER A 45 -13.52 -4.65 0.61
C SER A 45 -14.98 -4.19 0.51
N PHE A 46 -15.90 -4.91 1.14
CA PHE A 46 -17.33 -4.60 1.16
C PHE A 46 -17.60 -3.24 1.82
N ILE A 47 -17.09 -3.03 3.02
CA ILE A 47 -17.30 -1.78 3.76
C ILE A 47 -16.65 -0.61 3.01
N THR A 48 -15.44 -0.79 2.45
CA THR A 48 -14.82 0.24 1.60
C THR A 48 -15.68 0.55 0.37
N THR A 49 -16.28 -0.46 -0.26
CA THR A 49 -17.20 -0.27 -1.40
C THR A 49 -18.41 0.56 -1.00
N VAL A 50 -19.02 0.26 0.17
CA VAL A 50 -20.15 1.02 0.70
C VAL A 50 -19.78 2.47 0.98
N PHE A 51 -18.61 2.72 1.62
CA PHE A 51 -18.14 4.10 1.83
C PHE A 51 -17.88 4.85 0.52
N CYS A 52 -17.28 4.19 -0.48
CA CYS A 52 -17.12 4.78 -1.81
C CYS A 52 -18.47 5.11 -2.43
N LEU A 53 -19.43 4.18 -2.41
CA LEU A 53 -20.76 4.35 -2.96
C LEU A 53 -21.48 5.54 -2.33
N VAL A 54 -21.55 5.57 -1.00
CA VAL A 54 -22.20 6.66 -0.25
C VAL A 54 -21.57 8.01 -0.58
N PHE A 55 -20.23 8.07 -0.61
CA PHE A 55 -19.52 9.30 -0.93
C PHE A 55 -19.76 9.74 -2.38
N MET A 56 -19.74 8.82 -3.35
CA MET A 56 -20.00 9.11 -4.77
C MET A 56 -21.42 9.63 -4.98
N LEU A 57 -22.42 8.99 -4.38
CA LEU A 57 -23.82 9.42 -4.47
C LEU A 57 -24.01 10.80 -3.85
N LYS A 58 -23.45 11.06 -2.66
CA LYS A 58 -23.56 12.35 -1.96
C LYS A 58 -22.91 13.50 -2.73
N ASN A 59 -21.82 13.24 -3.45
CA ASN A 59 -21.07 14.25 -4.19
C ASN A 59 -21.39 14.24 -5.70
N HIS A 60 -22.41 13.52 -6.13
CA HIS A 60 -22.83 13.42 -7.54
C HIS A 60 -21.71 12.99 -8.49
N ILE A 61 -20.79 12.13 -8.02
CA ILE A 61 -19.71 11.58 -8.84
C ILE A 61 -20.29 10.48 -9.72
N THR A 62 -20.08 10.61 -11.03
CA THR A 62 -20.57 9.63 -12.01
C THR A 62 -19.82 8.30 -11.90
N PHE A 63 -20.51 7.18 -12.15
CA PHE A 63 -19.90 5.85 -12.20
C PHE A 63 -19.23 5.55 -13.55
N ALA A 64 -19.22 6.52 -14.47
CA ALA A 64 -18.65 6.34 -15.79
C ALA A 64 -17.14 6.07 -15.70
N ILE A 65 -16.69 5.11 -16.49
CA ILE A 65 -15.28 4.71 -16.64
C ILE A 65 -14.84 5.10 -18.05
N LYS A 66 -13.74 5.81 -18.16
CA LYS A 66 -13.09 6.11 -19.45
C LYS A 66 -12.19 4.94 -19.87
N ASN A 67 -11.37 4.44 -18.95
CA ASN A 67 -10.39 3.39 -19.20
C ASN A 67 -10.79 2.05 -18.57
N VAL A 68 -11.90 1.44 -19.05
CA VAL A 68 -12.44 0.18 -18.52
C VAL A 68 -11.36 -0.91 -18.42
N LYS A 69 -10.53 -1.06 -19.45
CA LYS A 69 -9.46 -2.07 -19.49
C LYS A 69 -8.46 -1.88 -18.36
N LEU A 70 -7.99 -0.65 -18.13
CA LEU A 70 -7.02 -0.35 -17.08
C LEU A 70 -7.63 -0.56 -15.69
N ILE A 71 -8.89 -0.15 -15.48
CA ILE A 71 -9.59 -0.36 -14.20
C ILE A 71 -9.80 -1.84 -13.92
N LEU A 72 -10.18 -2.66 -14.91
CA LEU A 72 -10.31 -4.11 -14.75
C LEU A 72 -8.95 -4.76 -14.42
N ILE A 73 -7.90 -4.44 -15.19
CA ILE A 73 -6.55 -4.95 -14.93
C ILE A 73 -6.08 -4.55 -13.53
N ARG A 74 -6.26 -3.27 -13.15
CA ARG A 74 -5.95 -2.76 -11.81
C ARG A 74 -6.70 -3.53 -10.73
N SER A 75 -7.98 -3.79 -10.94
CA SER A 75 -8.83 -4.47 -9.95
C SER A 75 -8.41 -5.94 -9.78
N LEU A 76 -8.14 -6.65 -10.87
CA LEU A 76 -7.70 -8.05 -10.82
C LEU A 76 -6.31 -8.16 -10.17
N ILE A 77 -5.34 -7.36 -10.63
CA ILE A 77 -3.98 -7.37 -10.07
C ILE A 77 -3.99 -6.94 -8.61
N GLY A 78 -4.79 -5.91 -8.26
CA GLY A 78 -4.94 -5.47 -6.87
C GLY A 78 -5.56 -6.54 -5.98
N THR A 79 -6.55 -7.29 -6.49
CA THR A 79 -7.17 -8.40 -5.77
C THR A 79 -6.17 -9.53 -5.56
N VAL A 80 -5.39 -9.91 -6.58
CA VAL A 80 -4.32 -10.91 -6.47
C VAL A 80 -3.29 -10.48 -5.43
N SER A 81 -2.82 -9.23 -5.48
CA SER A 81 -1.86 -8.70 -4.50
C SER A 81 -2.40 -8.77 -3.07
N MET A 82 -3.67 -8.39 -2.89
CA MET A 82 -4.32 -8.38 -1.59
C MET A 82 -4.50 -9.78 -1.03
N PHE A 83 -5.08 -10.71 -1.82
CA PHE A 83 -5.27 -12.10 -1.39
C PHE A 83 -3.94 -12.79 -1.08
N SER A 84 -2.94 -12.64 -1.94
CA SER A 84 -1.61 -13.23 -1.72
C SER A 84 -0.99 -12.71 -0.42
N PHE A 85 -1.11 -11.41 -0.12
CA PHE A 85 -0.61 -10.85 1.12
C PHE A 85 -1.36 -11.36 2.35
N PHE A 86 -2.70 -11.34 2.32
CA PHE A 86 -3.49 -11.83 3.44
C PHE A 86 -3.35 -13.34 3.65
N TYR A 87 -3.08 -14.10 2.58
CA TYR A 87 -2.81 -15.54 2.69
C TYR A 87 -1.53 -15.82 3.48
N ILE A 88 -0.45 -15.08 3.24
CA ILE A 88 0.82 -15.31 3.93
C ILE A 88 0.86 -14.72 5.35
N LEU A 89 0.02 -13.73 5.65
CA LEU A 89 0.03 -13.00 6.91
C LEU A 89 -0.08 -13.90 8.16
N PRO A 90 -0.98 -14.90 8.23
CA PRO A 90 -1.05 -15.82 9.36
C PRO A 90 -0.04 -16.98 9.30
N ARG A 91 0.57 -17.24 8.14
CA ARG A 91 1.43 -18.41 7.90
C ARG A 91 2.90 -18.17 8.18
N MET A 92 3.32 -16.92 8.24
CA MET A 92 4.69 -16.56 8.56
C MET A 92 4.73 -15.45 9.60
N PRO A 93 5.87 -15.27 10.30
CA PRO A 93 6.03 -14.16 11.21
C PRO A 93 5.64 -12.84 10.54
N LEU A 94 4.90 -12.00 11.25
CA LEU A 94 4.38 -10.73 10.74
C LEU A 94 5.50 -9.91 10.08
N GLY A 95 6.69 -9.95 10.69
CA GLY A 95 7.88 -9.33 10.17
C GLY A 95 8.29 -9.75 8.78
N SER A 96 8.31 -11.05 8.56
CA SER A 96 8.71 -11.62 7.28
C SER A 96 7.69 -11.32 6.18
N SER A 97 6.38 -11.47 6.48
CA SER A 97 5.28 -11.13 5.55
C SER A 97 5.37 -9.67 5.10
N VAL A 98 5.55 -8.76 6.05
CA VAL A 98 5.63 -7.32 5.79
C VAL A 98 6.92 -6.97 5.03
N THR A 99 8.07 -7.59 5.36
CA THR A 99 9.32 -7.40 4.64
C THR A 99 9.19 -7.80 3.16
N ILE A 100 8.57 -8.94 2.88
CA ILE A 100 8.33 -9.40 1.50
C ILE A 100 7.41 -8.41 0.76
N LYS A 101 6.34 -7.94 1.40
CA LYS A 101 5.45 -6.93 0.81
C LYS A 101 6.19 -5.63 0.45
N TYR A 102 7.18 -5.24 1.26
CA TYR A 102 7.97 -4.03 0.99
C TYR A 102 9.02 -4.19 -0.13
N LEU A 103 9.06 -5.32 -0.82
CA LEU A 103 9.69 -5.42 -2.14
C LEU A 103 8.86 -4.69 -3.23
N SER A 104 7.59 -4.39 -2.99
CA SER A 104 6.74 -3.69 -3.98
C SER A 104 7.35 -2.38 -4.51
N PRO A 105 7.97 -1.47 -3.72
CA PRO A 105 8.65 -0.30 -4.25
C PRO A 105 9.81 -0.63 -5.21
N VAL A 106 10.54 -1.74 -4.98
CA VAL A 106 11.60 -2.20 -5.87
C VAL A 106 11.00 -2.61 -7.22
N PHE A 107 9.92 -3.41 -7.20
CA PHE A 107 9.20 -3.79 -8.41
C PHE A 107 8.55 -2.59 -9.10
N THR A 108 8.03 -1.62 -8.33
CA THR A 108 7.52 -0.35 -8.91
C THR A 108 8.61 0.37 -9.68
N ALA A 109 9.82 0.47 -9.14
CA ALA A 109 10.95 1.09 -9.81
C ALA A 109 11.31 0.37 -11.12
N LEU A 110 11.35 -0.97 -11.11
CA LEU A 110 11.57 -1.77 -12.31
C LEU A 110 10.49 -1.53 -13.38
N PHE A 111 9.22 -1.63 -12.99
CA PHE A 111 8.11 -1.41 -13.91
C PHE A 111 8.00 0.05 -14.39
N ALA A 112 8.36 1.04 -13.56
CA ALA A 112 8.41 2.44 -13.95
C ALA A 112 9.42 2.66 -15.10
N VAL A 113 10.60 2.05 -15.02
CA VAL A 113 11.57 2.08 -16.12
C VAL A 113 11.03 1.38 -17.37
N MET A 114 10.46 0.17 -17.21
CA MET A 114 10.03 -0.65 -18.34
C MET A 114 8.77 -0.14 -19.03
N MET A 115 7.78 0.31 -18.26
CA MET A 115 6.42 0.62 -18.76
C MET A 115 6.18 2.12 -18.91
N LEU A 116 6.69 2.94 -17.99
CA LEU A 116 6.50 4.41 -18.02
C LEU A 116 7.72 5.13 -18.62
N LYS A 117 8.80 4.39 -18.94
CA LYS A 117 10.06 4.94 -19.45
C LYS A 117 10.68 6.01 -18.53
N GLU A 118 10.39 5.91 -17.21
CA GLU A 118 11.03 6.76 -16.21
C GLU A 118 12.54 6.52 -16.19
N LYS A 119 13.33 7.59 -16.18
CA LYS A 119 14.79 7.48 -16.08
C LYS A 119 15.21 7.49 -14.61
N LEU A 120 15.63 6.34 -14.10
CA LEU A 120 16.17 6.24 -12.76
C LEU A 120 17.69 6.49 -12.78
N LYS A 121 18.13 7.42 -11.93
CA LYS A 121 19.57 7.61 -11.69
C LYS A 121 20.12 6.47 -10.86
N PRO A 122 21.39 6.07 -11.04
CA PRO A 122 22.03 5.03 -10.22
C PRO A 122 21.88 5.29 -8.72
N LEU A 123 21.93 6.55 -8.31
CA LEU A 123 21.77 6.96 -6.91
C LEU A 123 20.36 6.66 -6.34
N GLN A 124 19.31 6.67 -7.16
CA GLN A 124 17.96 6.30 -6.72
C GLN A 124 17.86 4.81 -6.39
N TRP A 125 18.55 3.95 -7.16
CA TRP A 125 18.69 2.53 -6.85
C TRP A 125 19.37 2.29 -5.50
N VAL A 126 20.44 3.05 -5.22
CA VAL A 126 21.13 2.99 -3.90
C VAL A 126 20.17 3.36 -2.78
N TYR A 127 19.36 4.40 -2.95
CA TYR A 127 18.39 4.80 -1.92
C TYR A 127 17.29 3.76 -1.71
N ILE A 128 16.78 3.14 -2.78
CA ILE A 128 15.83 2.03 -2.69
C ILE A 128 16.44 0.86 -1.89
N LEU A 129 17.69 0.50 -2.18
CA LEU A 129 18.41 -0.57 -1.48
C LEU A 129 18.66 -0.22 0.00
N ILE A 130 18.99 1.03 0.32
CA ILE A 130 19.13 1.49 1.72
C ILE A 130 17.80 1.35 2.47
N ALA A 131 16.68 1.80 1.87
CA ALA A 131 15.36 1.65 2.49
C ALA A 131 14.99 0.18 2.69
N PHE A 132 15.23 -0.66 1.69
CA PHE A 132 14.96 -2.09 1.76
C PHE A 132 15.82 -2.78 2.82
N THR A 133 17.11 -2.44 2.90
CA THR A 133 18.01 -2.93 3.97
C THR A 133 17.49 -2.52 5.35
N GLY A 134 17.00 -1.27 5.48
CA GLY A 134 16.32 -0.81 6.70
C GLY A 134 15.13 -1.69 7.08
N VAL A 135 14.26 -2.04 6.11
CA VAL A 135 13.12 -2.95 6.34
C VAL A 135 13.60 -4.35 6.76
N MET A 136 14.67 -4.87 6.15
CA MET A 136 15.28 -6.15 6.52
C MET A 136 15.78 -6.16 7.96
N LEU A 137 16.44 -5.08 8.39
CA LEU A 137 16.91 -4.92 9.78
C LEU A 137 15.75 -4.84 10.78
N LEU A 138 14.61 -4.25 10.39
CA LEU A 138 13.42 -4.18 11.24
C LEU A 138 12.88 -5.55 11.60
N LYS A 139 12.85 -6.46 10.65
CA LYS A 139 12.05 -7.67 10.74
C LYS A 139 12.83 -8.97 10.67
N GLY A 140 14.10 -8.94 10.24
CA GLY A 140 14.95 -10.13 10.10
C GLY A 140 14.44 -11.11 9.04
N PHE A 141 15.33 -12.01 8.60
CA PHE A 141 14.97 -13.20 7.82
C PHE A 141 14.69 -14.35 8.79
N ASP A 142 13.50 -14.93 8.74
CA ASP A 142 13.17 -16.12 9.52
C ASP A 142 13.31 -17.38 8.65
N ASN A 143 14.21 -18.27 9.02
CA ASN A 143 14.47 -19.53 8.30
C ASN A 143 13.28 -20.51 8.35
N ARG A 144 12.23 -20.21 9.10
CA ARG A 144 11.02 -21.03 9.21
C ARG A 144 10.00 -20.78 8.11
N ILE A 145 10.29 -19.89 7.16
CA ILE A 145 9.39 -19.55 6.05
C ILE A 145 9.35 -20.70 5.05
N ALA A 146 8.18 -21.25 4.78
CA ALA A 146 8.01 -22.23 3.72
C ALA A 146 8.27 -21.61 2.35
N PHE A 147 8.90 -22.35 1.44
CA PHE A 147 9.23 -21.85 0.10
C PHE A 147 7.97 -21.44 -0.69
N THR A 148 6.87 -22.16 -0.53
CA THR A 148 5.56 -21.83 -1.13
C THR A 148 5.02 -20.49 -0.65
N ASP A 149 5.13 -20.20 0.65
CA ASP A 149 4.66 -18.94 1.23
C ASP A 149 5.55 -17.77 0.76
N LEU A 150 6.85 -18.00 0.61
CA LEU A 150 7.77 -17.02 0.01
C LEU A 150 7.35 -16.68 -1.42
N LEU A 151 7.05 -17.68 -2.26
CA LEU A 151 6.59 -17.46 -3.64
C LEU A 151 5.29 -16.67 -3.69
N ILE A 152 4.31 -17.00 -2.84
CA ILE A 152 3.04 -16.27 -2.76
C ILE A 152 3.27 -14.84 -2.30
N GLY A 153 4.17 -14.63 -1.34
CA GLY A 153 4.59 -13.29 -0.90
C GLY A 153 5.23 -12.48 -2.03
N LEU A 154 6.09 -13.09 -2.83
CA LEU A 154 6.67 -12.44 -4.02
C LEU A 154 5.60 -12.08 -5.06
N ILE A 155 4.61 -12.94 -5.30
CA ILE A 155 3.46 -12.61 -6.17
C ILE A 155 2.75 -11.36 -5.64
N SER A 156 2.52 -11.27 -4.32
CA SER A 156 1.93 -10.07 -3.71
C SER A 156 2.77 -8.81 -3.96
N ALA A 157 4.09 -8.91 -3.79
CA ALA A 157 5.00 -7.78 -3.98
C ALA A 157 5.08 -7.32 -5.44
N ILE A 158 5.20 -8.27 -6.39
CA ILE A 158 5.23 -8.01 -7.83
C ILE A 158 3.92 -7.36 -8.27
N SER A 159 2.78 -7.98 -7.92
CA SER A 159 1.45 -7.46 -8.23
C SER A 159 1.24 -6.08 -7.61
N GLY A 160 1.71 -5.84 -6.38
CA GLY A 160 1.66 -4.55 -5.71
C GLY A 160 2.47 -3.48 -6.45
N GLY A 161 3.67 -3.81 -6.92
CA GLY A 161 4.49 -2.92 -7.74
C GLY A 161 3.83 -2.56 -9.07
N LEU A 162 3.28 -3.54 -9.76
CA LEU A 162 2.56 -3.34 -11.03
C LEU A 162 1.30 -2.51 -10.86
N LEU A 163 0.56 -2.71 -9.76
CA LEU A 163 -0.64 -1.93 -9.41
C LEU A 163 -0.35 -0.43 -9.38
N TYR A 164 0.78 0.00 -8.80
CA TYR A 164 1.13 1.42 -8.73
C TYR A 164 1.41 2.02 -10.11
N ILE A 165 2.02 1.25 -11.00
CA ILE A 165 2.23 1.66 -12.40
C ILE A 165 0.91 1.81 -13.15
N ILE A 166 -0.03 0.87 -12.95
CA ILE A 166 -1.35 0.96 -13.59
C ILE A 166 -2.13 2.18 -13.07
N LEU A 167 -2.08 2.46 -11.77
CA LEU A 167 -2.67 3.68 -11.21
C LEU A 167 -2.07 4.94 -11.83
N ARG A 168 -0.75 4.95 -12.07
CA ARG A 168 -0.08 6.05 -12.76
C ARG A 168 -0.52 6.18 -14.22
N GLN A 169 -0.76 5.06 -14.92
CA GLN A 169 -1.25 5.06 -16.29
C GLN A 169 -2.72 5.50 -16.40
N ILE A 170 -3.56 5.20 -15.41
CA ILE A 170 -4.94 5.72 -15.34
C ILE A 170 -4.90 7.26 -15.23
N GLY A 171 -3.97 7.82 -14.45
CA GLY A 171 -3.80 9.26 -14.29
C GLY A 171 -5.11 9.95 -13.91
N ASP A 172 -5.37 11.13 -14.49
CA ASP A 172 -6.56 11.96 -14.25
C ASP A 172 -7.78 11.55 -15.09
N ASP A 173 -7.66 10.52 -15.93
CA ASP A 173 -8.74 10.11 -16.84
C ASP A 173 -9.99 9.63 -16.09
N ASP A 174 -9.77 8.85 -15.03
CA ASP A 174 -10.84 8.32 -14.19
C ASP A 174 -10.74 8.86 -12.76
N HIS A 175 -11.89 9.29 -12.22
CA HIS A 175 -11.93 9.87 -10.89
C HIS A 175 -11.46 8.86 -9.81
N PRO A 176 -10.63 9.26 -8.82
CA PRO A 176 -10.04 8.34 -7.83
C PRO A 176 -11.06 7.44 -7.12
N PHE A 177 -12.25 7.98 -6.80
CA PHE A 177 -13.32 7.22 -6.16
C PHE A 177 -13.90 6.14 -7.07
N VAL A 178 -14.00 6.40 -8.38
CA VAL A 178 -14.44 5.40 -9.37
C VAL A 178 -13.46 4.25 -9.45
N VAL A 179 -12.15 4.56 -9.53
CA VAL A 179 -11.08 3.56 -9.57
C VAL A 179 -11.10 2.67 -8.33
N VAL A 180 -11.26 3.26 -7.15
CA VAL A 180 -11.33 2.52 -5.87
C VAL A 180 -12.62 1.74 -5.74
N PHE A 181 -13.76 2.32 -6.12
CA PHE A 181 -15.06 1.67 -6.07
C PHE A 181 -15.07 0.35 -6.86
N TYR A 182 -14.69 0.39 -8.13
CA TYR A 182 -14.70 -0.83 -8.96
C TYR A 182 -13.68 -1.88 -8.47
N PHE A 183 -12.53 -1.46 -8.02
CA PHE A 183 -11.57 -2.39 -7.42
C PHE A 183 -12.14 -3.08 -6.18
N MET A 184 -12.68 -2.33 -5.26
CA MET A 184 -13.21 -2.90 -4.01
C MET A 184 -14.48 -3.69 -4.23
N LEU A 185 -15.31 -3.30 -5.20
CA LEU A 185 -16.50 -4.05 -5.62
C LEU A 185 -16.10 -5.44 -6.16
N ILE A 186 -15.13 -5.50 -7.07
CA ILE A 186 -14.64 -6.77 -7.64
C ILE A 186 -13.97 -7.61 -6.54
N ALA A 187 -13.14 -7.01 -5.70
CA ALA A 187 -12.50 -7.70 -4.58
C ALA A 187 -13.52 -8.25 -3.58
N SER A 188 -14.57 -7.46 -3.26
CA SER A 188 -15.67 -7.89 -2.39
C SER A 188 -16.46 -9.04 -2.99
N PHE A 189 -16.75 -8.99 -4.29
CA PHE A 189 -17.47 -10.08 -4.96
C PHE A 189 -16.66 -11.39 -4.94
N ILE A 190 -15.38 -11.34 -5.31
CA ILE A 190 -14.50 -12.51 -5.31
C ILE A 190 -14.31 -13.08 -3.90
N SER A 191 -14.01 -12.20 -2.92
CA SER A 191 -13.84 -12.65 -1.52
C SER A 191 -15.15 -13.13 -0.91
N GLY A 192 -16.29 -12.50 -1.27
CA GLY A 192 -17.61 -12.92 -0.83
C GLY A 192 -17.97 -14.34 -1.26
N LEU A 193 -17.68 -14.69 -2.51
CA LEU A 193 -17.86 -16.07 -2.98
C LEU A 193 -16.88 -17.05 -2.29
N ALA A 194 -15.63 -16.64 -2.12
CA ALA A 194 -14.59 -17.50 -1.54
C ALA A 194 -14.77 -17.72 -0.04
N MET A 195 -15.45 -16.82 0.70
CA MET A 195 -15.64 -16.96 2.14
C MET A 195 -16.81 -17.87 2.53
N ILE A 196 -17.75 -18.20 1.63
CA ILE A 196 -18.96 -18.96 1.94
C ILE A 196 -18.68 -20.22 2.79
N PRO A 197 -17.66 -21.06 2.45
CA PRO A 197 -17.36 -22.25 3.25
C PRO A 197 -16.68 -21.97 4.59
N TYR A 198 -16.23 -20.73 4.83
CA TYR A 198 -15.43 -20.32 6.01
C TYR A 198 -16.16 -19.27 6.85
N TRP A 199 -17.44 -19.04 6.60
CA TRP A 199 -18.21 -17.97 7.26
C TRP A 199 -18.31 -18.20 8.77
N VAL A 200 -17.89 -17.19 9.52
CA VAL A 200 -18.14 -17.07 10.95
C VAL A 200 -18.86 -15.75 11.19
N THR A 201 -19.98 -15.80 11.91
CA THR A 201 -20.72 -14.56 12.21
C THR A 201 -19.94 -13.72 13.20
N PRO A 202 -19.44 -12.51 12.82
CA PRO A 202 -18.69 -11.66 13.72
C PRO A 202 -19.60 -11.15 14.85
N ASP A 203 -19.06 -11.05 16.06
CA ASP A 203 -19.76 -10.43 17.18
C ASP A 203 -19.84 -8.90 17.00
N LEU A 204 -20.49 -8.20 17.94
CA LEU A 204 -20.65 -6.74 17.89
C LEU A 204 -19.30 -6.02 17.92
N LYS A 205 -18.36 -6.51 18.73
CA LYS A 205 -17.01 -5.93 18.87
C LYS A 205 -16.22 -6.09 17.56
N ASP A 206 -16.21 -7.29 16.99
CA ASP A 206 -15.53 -7.58 15.73
C ASP A 206 -16.15 -6.78 14.57
N SER A 207 -17.49 -6.65 14.56
CA SER A 207 -18.20 -5.82 13.58
C SER A 207 -17.78 -4.35 13.65
N LEU A 208 -17.60 -3.78 14.85
CA LEU A 208 -17.09 -2.42 15.01
C LEU A 208 -15.63 -2.29 14.55
N VAL A 209 -14.80 -3.31 14.81
CA VAL A 209 -13.43 -3.34 14.32
C VAL A 209 -13.42 -3.40 12.77
N PHE A 210 -14.28 -4.22 12.15
CA PHE A 210 -14.42 -4.27 10.70
C PHE A 210 -14.88 -2.94 10.10
N LEU A 211 -15.76 -2.20 10.75
CA LEU A 211 -16.11 -0.84 10.32
C LEU A 211 -14.88 0.08 10.33
N GLY A 212 -14.06 0.00 11.36
CA GLY A 212 -12.78 0.73 11.42
C GLY A 212 -11.82 0.30 10.30
N VAL A 213 -11.66 -1.01 10.09
CA VAL A 213 -10.84 -1.58 8.99
C VAL A 213 -11.31 -1.05 7.63
N GLY A 214 -12.62 -1.07 7.37
CA GLY A 214 -13.21 -0.56 6.14
C GLY A 214 -13.02 0.94 5.97
N PHE A 215 -13.22 1.73 7.03
CA PHE A 215 -13.06 3.18 6.99
C PHE A 215 -11.60 3.59 6.74
N PHE A 216 -10.67 3.10 7.55
CA PHE A 216 -9.24 3.41 7.33
C PHE A 216 -8.73 2.83 6.01
N GLY A 217 -9.23 1.65 5.60
CA GLY A 217 -8.98 1.08 4.28
C GLY A 217 -9.49 1.96 3.14
N PHE A 218 -10.69 2.53 3.27
CA PHE A 218 -11.27 3.48 2.33
C PHE A 218 -10.40 4.74 2.19
N VAL A 219 -10.11 5.41 3.31
CA VAL A 219 -9.27 6.63 3.30
C VAL A 219 -7.90 6.33 2.70
N ALA A 220 -7.23 5.27 3.18
CA ALA A 220 -5.92 4.87 2.69
C ALA A 220 -5.91 4.62 1.18
N GLN A 221 -6.91 3.90 0.67
CA GLN A 221 -6.99 3.51 -0.73
C GLN A 221 -7.27 4.70 -1.64
N ILE A 222 -8.16 5.62 -1.23
CA ILE A 222 -8.45 6.85 -1.97
C ILE A 222 -7.21 7.73 -2.07
N TYR A 223 -6.53 7.99 -0.95
CA TYR A 223 -5.35 8.84 -0.94
C TYR A 223 -4.17 8.20 -1.67
N MET A 224 -4.01 6.87 -1.61
CA MET A 224 -3.03 6.17 -2.44
C MET A 224 -3.33 6.34 -3.93
N THR A 225 -4.58 6.15 -4.34
CA THR A 225 -4.98 6.30 -5.74
C THR A 225 -4.73 7.73 -6.22
N LYS A 226 -5.17 8.74 -5.45
CA LYS A 226 -4.87 10.15 -5.74
C LYS A 226 -3.37 10.41 -5.90
N ALA A 227 -2.55 9.88 -4.98
CA ALA A 227 -1.11 10.08 -5.02
C ALA A 227 -0.50 9.58 -6.34
N PHE A 228 -0.86 8.37 -6.77
CA PHE A 228 -0.32 7.79 -8.01
C PHE A 228 -0.95 8.37 -9.29
N GLN A 229 -2.09 9.03 -9.21
CA GLN A 229 -2.67 9.79 -10.32
C GLN A 229 -2.00 11.16 -10.50
N GLU A 230 -1.35 11.71 -9.47
CA GLU A 230 -0.56 12.95 -9.59
C GLU A 230 0.62 12.79 -10.55
N LYS A 231 1.19 13.93 -10.97
CA LYS A 231 2.29 13.98 -11.96
C LYS A 231 3.67 13.60 -11.41
N ASP A 232 3.75 13.21 -10.15
CA ASP A 232 5.01 12.76 -9.53
C ASP A 232 5.42 11.37 -10.07
N ASP A 233 6.72 11.08 -10.11
CA ASP A 233 7.21 9.77 -10.55
C ASP A 233 6.70 8.66 -9.63
N ALA A 234 6.20 7.57 -10.23
CA ALA A 234 5.66 6.43 -9.50
C ALA A 234 6.69 5.81 -8.54
N ASN A 235 7.95 5.69 -8.99
CA ASN A 235 9.06 5.23 -8.15
C ASN A 235 9.31 6.14 -6.93
N TYR A 236 9.23 7.45 -7.11
CA TYR A 236 9.39 8.41 -6.01
C TYR A 236 8.30 8.26 -4.96
N LEU A 237 7.04 8.17 -5.37
CA LEU A 237 5.91 7.99 -4.47
C LEU A 237 5.93 6.63 -3.77
N ALA A 238 6.29 5.56 -4.50
CA ALA A 238 6.32 4.20 -3.95
C ALA A 238 7.29 4.06 -2.76
N GLN A 239 8.38 4.83 -2.71
CA GLN A 239 9.32 4.78 -1.59
C GLN A 239 8.69 5.22 -0.26
N PHE A 240 7.68 6.10 -0.29
CA PHE A 240 6.96 6.50 0.93
C PHE A 240 6.20 5.34 1.59
N LYS A 241 5.95 4.23 0.86
CA LYS A 241 5.37 3.01 1.45
C LYS A 241 6.24 2.43 2.57
N TYR A 242 7.54 2.65 2.57
CA TYR A 242 8.41 2.22 3.66
C TYR A 242 8.08 2.87 5.01
N LEU A 243 7.39 4.04 5.01
CA LEU A 243 6.91 4.67 6.25
C LEU A 243 5.87 3.81 6.98
N GLU A 244 5.15 2.94 6.30
CA GLU A 244 4.23 2.01 6.97
C GLU A 244 4.98 1.15 8.00
N ALA A 245 6.25 0.76 7.70
CA ALA A 245 7.06 0.01 8.66
C ALA A 245 7.38 0.82 9.92
N ALA A 246 7.73 2.11 9.75
CA ALA A 246 8.00 3.00 10.88
C ALA A 246 6.74 3.23 11.74
N TYR A 247 5.60 3.50 11.08
CA TYR A 247 4.32 3.65 11.79
C TYR A 247 3.89 2.36 12.47
N ALA A 248 4.09 1.19 11.82
CA ALA A 248 3.76 -0.11 12.40
C ALA A 248 4.52 -0.40 13.70
N ILE A 249 5.80 0.01 13.79
CA ILE A 249 6.59 -0.12 15.02
C ILE A 249 6.06 0.78 16.11
N ILE A 250 5.76 2.04 15.79
CA ILE A 250 5.21 2.98 16.76
C ILE A 250 3.88 2.46 17.32
N ILE A 251 2.97 2.03 16.45
CA ILE A 251 1.68 1.47 16.87
C ILE A 251 1.87 0.14 17.61
N GLY A 252 2.79 -0.71 17.15
CA GLY A 252 3.12 -1.97 17.81
C GLY A 252 3.62 -1.77 19.24
N TYR A 253 4.50 -0.79 19.45
CA TYR A 253 4.98 -0.43 20.79
C TYR A 253 3.87 0.15 21.67
N LEU A 254 3.11 1.14 21.16
CA LEU A 254 2.11 1.85 21.97
C LEU A 254 0.83 1.04 22.23
N TRP A 255 0.38 0.24 21.25
CA TRP A 255 -0.90 -0.47 21.33
C TRP A 255 -0.76 -1.95 21.71
N PHE A 256 0.26 -2.61 21.14
CA PHE A 256 0.46 -4.05 21.37
C PHE A 256 1.57 -4.35 22.39
N HIS A 257 2.20 -3.31 22.98
CA HIS A 257 3.32 -3.43 23.92
C HIS A 257 4.46 -4.31 23.39
N GLU A 258 4.68 -4.26 22.06
CA GLU A 258 5.76 -5.02 21.41
C GLU A 258 7.12 -4.43 21.79
N SER A 259 8.07 -5.29 22.12
CA SER A 259 9.46 -4.89 22.34
C SER A 259 10.24 -4.93 21.02
N TYR A 260 11.07 -3.93 20.79
CA TYR A 260 11.91 -3.85 19.58
C TYR A 260 13.38 -3.88 19.93
N THR A 261 14.16 -4.52 19.08
CA THR A 261 15.61 -4.61 19.22
C THR A 261 16.31 -3.33 18.73
N ILE A 262 17.59 -3.18 19.11
CA ILE A 262 18.44 -2.11 18.57
C ILE A 262 18.48 -2.16 17.03
N LEU A 263 18.47 -3.37 16.43
CA LEU A 263 18.39 -3.55 14.97
C LEU A 263 17.14 -2.92 14.37
N SER A 264 16.00 -2.98 15.08
CA SER A 264 14.76 -2.34 14.63
C SER A 264 14.90 -0.81 14.56
N PHE A 265 15.55 -0.19 15.56
CA PHE A 265 15.82 1.26 15.53
C PHE A 265 16.76 1.65 14.40
N LEU A 266 17.83 0.87 14.16
CA LEU A 266 18.74 1.08 13.02
C LEU A 266 17.98 0.97 11.70
N GLY A 267 17.07 0.01 11.58
CA GLY A 267 16.21 -0.14 10.40
C GLY A 267 15.36 1.11 10.13
N ILE A 268 14.73 1.69 11.16
CA ILE A 268 13.98 2.95 11.04
C ILE A 268 14.89 4.07 10.54
N ILE A 269 16.07 4.21 11.12
CA ILE A 269 17.03 5.24 10.73
C ILE A 269 17.39 5.11 9.25
N PHE A 270 17.65 3.90 8.75
CA PHE A 270 17.96 3.65 7.33
C PHE A 270 16.78 4.04 6.41
N ILE A 271 15.54 3.73 6.81
CA ILE A 271 14.34 4.13 6.06
C ILE A 271 14.26 5.66 5.98
N PHE A 272 14.39 6.37 7.11
CA PHE A 272 14.33 7.83 7.12
C PHE A 272 15.48 8.48 6.34
N ILE A 273 16.71 7.97 6.47
CA ILE A 273 17.85 8.45 5.68
C ILE A 273 17.55 8.30 4.19
N SER A 274 17.11 7.13 3.74
CA SER A 274 16.74 6.89 2.34
C SER A 274 15.69 7.87 1.84
N LEU A 275 14.62 8.09 2.60
CA LEU A 275 13.55 9.03 2.25
C LEU A 275 14.07 10.47 2.14
N ILE A 276 14.84 10.93 3.13
CA ILE A 276 15.43 12.28 3.13
C ILE A 276 16.35 12.46 1.91
N LEU A 277 17.20 11.49 1.61
CA LEU A 277 18.09 11.53 0.45
C LEU A 277 17.31 11.56 -0.87
N THR A 278 16.24 10.78 -0.98
CA THR A 278 15.36 10.77 -2.15
C THR A 278 14.66 12.11 -2.35
N ILE A 279 14.12 12.72 -1.29
CA ILE A 279 13.47 14.04 -1.33
C ILE A 279 14.49 15.12 -1.75
N ARG A 280 15.70 15.09 -1.17
CA ARG A 280 16.78 16.05 -1.52
C ARG A 280 17.22 15.92 -2.97
N LEU A 281 17.34 14.69 -3.49
CA LEU A 281 17.71 14.47 -4.89
C LEU A 281 16.66 15.08 -5.83
N LYS A 282 15.37 14.80 -5.61
CA LYS A 282 14.28 15.36 -6.41
C LYS A 282 14.18 16.88 -6.32
N SER A 283 14.39 17.44 -5.13
CA SER A 283 14.42 18.90 -4.94
C SER A 283 15.54 19.55 -5.77
N LYS A 284 16.74 18.96 -5.80
CA LYS A 284 17.86 19.47 -6.61
C LYS A 284 17.56 19.41 -8.10
N GLU A 285 16.95 18.31 -8.59
CA GLU A 285 16.55 18.15 -9.98
C GLU A 285 15.55 19.23 -10.42
N LYS A 286 14.53 19.48 -9.58
CA LYS A 286 13.51 20.50 -9.86
C LYS A 286 14.12 21.91 -9.93
N ILE A 287 15.07 22.22 -9.05
CA ILE A 287 15.77 23.51 -9.05
C ILE A 287 16.60 23.65 -10.34
N LYS A 288 17.32 22.60 -10.75
CA LYS A 288 18.15 22.63 -11.96
C LYS A 288 17.30 22.87 -13.22
N LEU A 289 16.18 22.19 -13.37
CA LEU A 289 15.26 22.37 -14.48
C LEU A 289 14.63 23.78 -14.52
N THR A 290 14.42 24.41 -13.36
CA THR A 290 13.90 25.79 -13.31
C THR A 290 14.95 26.79 -13.76
N VAL A 291 16.22 26.59 -13.39
CA VAL A 291 17.33 27.48 -13.77
C VAL A 291 17.72 27.33 -15.25
N GLU A 292 17.54 26.16 -15.86
CA GLU A 292 17.79 25.91 -17.28
C GLU A 292 16.69 26.46 -18.22
N ASN A 293 15.51 26.79 -17.68
CA ASN A 293 14.35 27.31 -18.44
C ASN A 293 14.12 28.83 -18.22
N ASP A 294 14.87 29.48 -17.33
CA ASP A 294 14.95 30.94 -17.13
C ASP A 294 16.18 31.50 -17.86
#